data_d844656c00fa6adab7535dc2c71bd692
#
_entry.id   d844656c00fa6adab7535dc2c71bd692
#
_cell.length_a   1.000
_cell.length_b   1.000
_cell.length_c   1.000
_cell.angle_alpha   90.00
_cell.angle_beta   90.00
_cell.angle_gamma   90.00
#
_symmetry.space_group_name_H-M   'P 1'
#
loop_
_entity.id
_entity.type
_entity.pdbx_description
1 polymer ?
#
loop_
_entity_poly.entity_id
_entity_poly.type
_entity_poly.pdbx_seq_one_letter_code
_entity_poly.pdbx_strand_id
1 'polypeptide(L)'
;MARRSLPPPGFPTMAPMTVLDWLLDADPSIRWQVQRDLLDAPEAVVEATRARVATDGWGAQLLAAQRDDGTWGGVAWNHGFDSTMHVLMLLRDLGLDPVSEPAQHAVARVRDQVTWRGSGPEESEQNRFFEGEVEPCINAQVAMVGAYFGQDVAPLINRLLGEQLADGGWNCDAERGSTRSSFHTTICVLEALLEFEQSVGARGDVTAARRRGTEYLLARCLMRRRSTGELVVDRKRNGTDWRRLAFPTWWHYDILRGLDYLRAAGIAPDERMEEALDCVSAQRGADGRWTLGLRHAGTMLVTLDDGEGAPSRWVTLRAMRVLRAFAVGR
;
A
#
# COMPACT_ATOMS: atom_id res chain seq x y z
N MET A 1 -24.97 51.45 -46.21
CA MET A 1 -25.51 50.50 -45.22
C MET A 1 -24.49 49.42 -45.01
N ALA A 2 -23.75 49.50 -43.88
CA ALA A 2 -22.72 48.53 -43.50
C ALA A 2 -23.37 47.38 -42.71
N ARG A 3 -23.22 46.12 -43.18
CA ARG A 3 -23.67 44.93 -42.47
C ARG A 3 -22.73 44.70 -41.29
N ARG A 4 -23.22 44.80 -40.06
CA ARG A 4 -22.53 44.33 -38.86
C ARG A 4 -22.58 42.80 -38.85
N SER A 5 -21.42 42.15 -39.00
CA SER A 5 -21.25 40.71 -38.74
C SER A 5 -21.36 40.43 -37.25
N LEU A 6 -22.24 39.52 -36.86
CA LEU A 6 -22.34 38.97 -35.51
C LEU A 6 -21.05 38.17 -35.18
N PRO A 7 -20.52 38.22 -33.95
CA PRO A 7 -19.42 37.36 -33.54
C PRO A 7 -19.89 35.89 -33.54
N PRO A 8 -18.98 34.93 -33.81
CA PRO A 8 -19.31 33.51 -33.75
C PRO A 8 -19.76 33.12 -32.34
N PRO A 9 -20.68 32.12 -32.22
CA PRO A 9 -21.10 31.64 -30.92
C PRO A 9 -19.88 31.09 -30.15
N GLY A 10 -19.64 31.64 -28.94
CA GLY A 10 -18.58 31.17 -28.06
C GLY A 10 -18.81 29.70 -27.71
N PHE A 11 -17.79 28.86 -27.87
CA PHE A 11 -17.80 27.50 -27.35
C PHE A 11 -18.06 27.54 -25.84
N PRO A 12 -18.93 26.67 -25.30
CA PRO A 12 -19.12 26.59 -23.87
C PRO A 12 -17.77 26.29 -23.22
N THR A 13 -17.30 27.17 -22.36
CA THR A 13 -16.13 26.91 -21.49
C THR A 13 -16.50 25.72 -20.62
N MET A 14 -15.88 24.58 -20.86
CA MET A 14 -16.01 23.43 -19.97
C MET A 14 -15.61 23.87 -18.55
N ALA A 15 -16.43 23.56 -17.55
CA ALA A 15 -16.09 23.77 -16.16
C ALA A 15 -14.75 23.03 -15.86
N PRO A 16 -13.88 23.63 -15.06
CA PRO A 16 -12.62 22.99 -14.73
C PRO A 16 -12.89 21.62 -14.04
N MET A 17 -12.22 20.57 -14.52
CA MET A 17 -12.32 19.21 -13.97
C MET A 17 -11.96 19.22 -12.49
N THR A 18 -12.86 18.76 -11.63
CA THR A 18 -12.57 18.64 -10.20
C THR A 18 -11.56 17.53 -9.91
N VAL A 19 -10.96 17.52 -8.73
CA VAL A 19 -10.06 16.41 -8.31
C VAL A 19 -10.80 15.06 -8.29
N LEU A 20 -12.07 15.06 -7.92
CA LEU A 20 -12.89 13.83 -7.92
C LEU A 20 -13.16 13.35 -9.35
N ASP A 21 -13.52 14.24 -10.28
CA ASP A 21 -13.71 13.87 -11.69
C ASP A 21 -12.42 13.30 -12.27
N TRP A 22 -11.26 13.91 -11.96
CA TRP A 22 -9.95 13.42 -12.39
C TRP A 22 -9.61 12.03 -11.81
N LEU A 23 -9.98 11.75 -10.56
CA LEU A 23 -9.80 10.42 -9.97
C LEU A 23 -10.79 9.40 -10.55
N LEU A 24 -12.04 9.80 -10.85
CA LEU A 24 -13.04 8.93 -11.47
C LEU A 24 -12.75 8.63 -12.95
N ASP A 25 -12.01 9.49 -13.63
CA ASP A 25 -11.53 9.28 -15.01
C ASP A 25 -10.24 8.44 -15.04
N ALA A 26 -10.04 7.56 -14.06
CA ALA A 26 -8.86 6.73 -13.92
C ALA A 26 -9.15 5.26 -14.18
N ASP A 27 -8.11 4.44 -14.00
CA ASP A 27 -8.18 2.98 -13.98
C ASP A 27 -9.28 2.48 -13.01
N PRO A 28 -9.93 1.34 -13.28
CA PRO A 28 -10.91 0.74 -12.37
C PRO A 28 -10.42 0.64 -10.92
N SER A 29 -9.12 0.40 -10.71
CA SER A 29 -8.50 0.26 -9.38
C SER A 29 -8.56 1.54 -8.54
N ILE A 30 -8.50 2.70 -9.17
CA ILE A 30 -8.69 4.00 -8.49
C ILE A 30 -10.18 4.27 -8.32
N ARG A 31 -10.95 4.10 -9.39
CA ARG A 31 -12.36 4.46 -9.46
C ARG A 31 -13.21 3.79 -8.38
N TRP A 32 -13.08 2.48 -8.20
CA TRP A 32 -13.86 1.77 -7.18
C TRP A 32 -13.52 2.23 -5.76
N GLN A 33 -12.25 2.55 -5.48
CA GLN A 33 -11.84 3.06 -4.17
C GLN A 33 -12.34 4.48 -3.92
N VAL A 34 -12.36 5.35 -4.94
CA VAL A 34 -12.98 6.68 -4.86
C VAL A 34 -14.47 6.55 -4.56
N GLN A 35 -15.17 5.66 -5.27
CA GLN A 35 -16.60 5.40 -5.07
C GLN A 35 -16.89 4.95 -3.65
N ARG A 36 -16.09 4.03 -3.10
CA ARG A 36 -16.23 3.51 -1.74
C ARG A 36 -15.81 4.53 -0.68
N ASP A 37 -14.59 5.09 -0.80
CA ASP A 37 -13.92 5.80 0.30
C ASP A 37 -14.24 7.31 0.34
N LEU A 38 -14.64 7.91 -0.80
CA LEU A 38 -14.83 9.35 -0.91
C LEU A 38 -16.27 9.77 -1.26
N LEU A 39 -17.02 8.88 -1.92
CA LEU A 39 -18.37 9.21 -2.43
C LEU A 39 -19.49 8.43 -1.73
N ASP A 40 -19.17 7.45 -0.87
CA ASP A 40 -20.14 6.55 -0.23
C ASP A 40 -21.15 5.97 -1.24
N ALA A 41 -20.65 5.59 -2.42
CA ALA A 41 -21.48 5.08 -3.51
C ALA A 41 -22.17 3.76 -3.09
N PRO A 42 -23.32 3.43 -3.67
CA PRO A 42 -23.99 2.16 -3.41
C PRO A 42 -23.07 0.97 -3.64
N GLU A 43 -23.12 -0.03 -2.75
CA GLU A 43 -22.26 -1.23 -2.80
C GLU A 43 -22.23 -1.90 -4.18
N ALA A 44 -23.38 -2.08 -4.82
CA ALA A 44 -23.46 -2.66 -6.15
C ALA A 44 -22.66 -1.87 -7.23
N VAL A 45 -22.55 -0.54 -7.10
CA VAL A 45 -21.76 0.30 -8.01
C VAL A 45 -20.26 0.09 -7.75
N VAL A 46 -19.89 0.03 -6.47
CA VAL A 46 -18.50 -0.22 -6.03
C VAL A 46 -18.05 -1.60 -6.51
N GLU A 47 -18.84 -2.64 -6.26
CA GLU A 47 -18.56 -4.03 -6.67
C GLU A 47 -18.46 -4.18 -8.18
N ALA A 48 -19.40 -3.61 -8.94
CA ALA A 48 -19.37 -3.64 -10.39
C ALA A 48 -18.10 -2.98 -10.98
N THR A 49 -17.64 -1.89 -10.35
CA THR A 49 -16.40 -1.22 -10.76
C THR A 49 -15.17 -2.03 -10.34
N ARG A 50 -15.18 -2.60 -9.13
CA ARG A 50 -14.10 -3.43 -8.61
C ARG A 50 -13.90 -4.70 -9.43
N ALA A 51 -14.97 -5.36 -9.86
CA ALA A 51 -14.92 -6.56 -10.70
C ALA A 51 -14.13 -6.32 -12.01
N ARG A 52 -14.13 -5.09 -12.53
CA ARG A 52 -13.38 -4.72 -13.72
C ARG A 52 -11.87 -4.71 -13.53
N VAL A 53 -11.35 -4.70 -12.30
CA VAL A 53 -9.91 -4.77 -12.03
C VAL A 53 -9.29 -6.04 -12.63
N ALA A 54 -10.03 -7.15 -12.67
CA ALA A 54 -9.56 -8.41 -13.26
C ALA A 54 -9.50 -8.41 -14.80
N THR A 55 -10.28 -7.55 -15.45
CA THR A 55 -10.48 -7.58 -16.92
C THR A 55 -9.98 -6.34 -17.64
N ASP A 56 -9.80 -5.23 -16.91
CA ASP A 56 -9.45 -3.94 -17.49
C ASP A 56 -8.23 -3.32 -16.77
N GLY A 57 -7.50 -2.49 -17.50
CA GLY A 57 -6.45 -1.63 -16.96
C GLY A 57 -5.26 -2.38 -16.37
N TRP A 58 -4.74 -1.89 -15.25
CA TRP A 58 -3.51 -2.39 -14.63
C TRP A 58 -3.65 -3.81 -14.11
N GLY A 59 -4.78 -4.17 -13.50
CA GLY A 59 -4.98 -5.50 -12.94
C GLY A 59 -4.96 -6.58 -14.02
N ALA A 60 -5.68 -6.36 -15.14
CA ALA A 60 -5.68 -7.26 -16.30
C ALA A 60 -4.28 -7.40 -16.91
N GLN A 61 -3.53 -6.29 -17.04
CA GLN A 61 -2.15 -6.31 -17.55
C GLN A 61 -1.22 -7.15 -16.67
N LEU A 62 -1.32 -6.99 -15.34
CA LEU A 62 -0.53 -7.77 -14.38
C LEU A 62 -0.88 -9.26 -14.43
N LEU A 63 -2.17 -9.61 -14.49
CA LEU A 63 -2.60 -11.00 -14.61
C LEU A 63 -2.09 -11.63 -15.90
N ALA A 64 -2.17 -10.92 -17.03
CA ALA A 64 -1.68 -11.39 -18.32
C ALA A 64 -0.14 -11.54 -18.38
N ALA A 65 0.60 -10.86 -17.51
CA ALA A 65 2.06 -10.92 -17.44
C ALA A 65 2.58 -12.10 -16.61
N GLN A 66 1.71 -12.91 -16.00
CA GLN A 66 2.14 -14.10 -15.26
C GLN A 66 2.74 -15.13 -16.22
N ARG A 67 3.93 -15.62 -15.89
CA ARG A 67 4.69 -16.61 -16.68
C ARG A 67 4.14 -18.02 -16.49
N ASP A 68 4.53 -18.94 -17.38
CA ASP A 68 4.11 -20.34 -17.33
C ASP A 68 4.56 -21.08 -16.06
N ASP A 69 5.66 -20.63 -15.43
CA ASP A 69 6.18 -21.15 -14.17
C ASP A 69 5.47 -20.56 -12.92
N GLY A 70 4.38 -19.83 -13.12
CA GLY A 70 3.59 -19.20 -12.05
C GLY A 70 4.20 -17.91 -11.50
N THR A 71 5.41 -17.52 -11.93
CA THR A 71 6.09 -16.32 -11.44
C THR A 71 5.73 -15.07 -12.24
N TRP A 72 6.04 -13.91 -11.64
CA TRP A 72 6.34 -12.69 -12.35
C TRP A 72 7.83 -12.38 -12.15
N GLY A 73 8.47 -11.80 -13.16
CA GLY A 73 9.91 -11.53 -13.13
C GLY A 73 10.83 -12.76 -13.00
N GLY A 74 10.25 -13.97 -13.01
CA GLY A 74 10.99 -15.26 -12.94
C GLY A 74 11.46 -15.64 -11.54
N VAL A 75 11.03 -14.94 -10.47
CA VAL A 75 11.49 -15.16 -9.08
C VAL A 75 10.37 -14.88 -8.07
N ALA A 76 10.51 -15.42 -6.85
CA ALA A 76 9.60 -15.10 -5.75
C ALA A 76 9.74 -13.64 -5.33
N TRP A 77 10.98 -13.17 -5.16
CA TRP A 77 11.31 -11.81 -4.74
C TRP A 77 12.62 -11.33 -5.38
N ASN A 78 12.73 -10.02 -5.63
CA ASN A 78 13.95 -9.32 -6.02
C ASN A 78 13.90 -7.85 -5.60
N HIS A 79 14.98 -7.11 -5.80
CA HIS A 79 15.02 -5.67 -5.55
C HIS A 79 14.39 -4.83 -6.68
N GLY A 80 13.82 -5.47 -7.71
CA GLY A 80 13.39 -4.82 -8.95
C GLY A 80 11.91 -4.46 -9.03
N PHE A 81 11.06 -4.85 -8.09
CA PHE A 81 9.61 -4.59 -8.04
C PHE A 81 8.77 -5.24 -9.14
N ASP A 82 9.32 -6.16 -9.91
CA ASP A 82 8.64 -6.96 -10.93
C ASP A 82 8.45 -8.43 -10.54
N SER A 83 8.89 -8.82 -9.34
CA SER A 83 8.80 -10.19 -8.82
C SER A 83 7.39 -10.58 -8.39
N THR A 84 7.18 -11.88 -8.18
CA THR A 84 5.91 -12.47 -7.76
C THR A 84 5.31 -11.76 -6.53
N MET A 85 6.11 -11.52 -5.49
CA MET A 85 5.64 -10.84 -4.27
C MET A 85 5.16 -9.41 -4.58
N HIS A 86 5.94 -8.64 -5.31
CA HIS A 86 5.58 -7.24 -5.62
C HIS A 86 4.32 -7.14 -6.48
N VAL A 87 4.16 -8.06 -7.44
CA VAL A 87 2.95 -8.06 -8.29
C VAL A 87 1.73 -8.47 -7.47
N LEU A 88 1.82 -9.48 -6.60
CA LEU A 88 0.70 -9.85 -5.73
C LEU A 88 0.33 -8.73 -4.76
N MET A 89 1.31 -8.01 -4.19
CA MET A 89 1.05 -6.82 -3.38
C MET A 89 0.30 -5.75 -4.19
N LEU A 90 0.76 -5.50 -5.41
CA LEU A 90 0.12 -4.50 -6.28
C LEU A 90 -1.31 -4.94 -6.67
N LEU A 91 -1.54 -6.20 -7.04
CA LEU A 91 -2.88 -6.72 -7.34
C LEU A 91 -3.84 -6.57 -6.15
N ARG A 92 -3.34 -6.81 -4.91
CA ARG A 92 -4.10 -6.53 -3.69
C ARG A 92 -4.42 -5.03 -3.56
N ASP A 93 -3.45 -4.15 -3.72
CA ASP A 93 -3.62 -2.70 -3.57
C ASP A 93 -4.54 -2.12 -4.67
N LEU A 94 -4.50 -2.69 -5.88
CA LEU A 94 -5.47 -2.42 -6.96
C LEU A 94 -6.88 -2.87 -6.59
N GLY A 95 -7.02 -3.82 -5.66
CA GLY A 95 -8.29 -4.36 -5.20
C GLY A 95 -8.83 -5.50 -6.06
N LEU A 96 -7.93 -6.27 -6.72
CA LEU A 96 -8.35 -7.50 -7.41
C LEU A 96 -9.20 -8.34 -6.46
N ASP A 97 -10.41 -8.68 -6.90
CA ASP A 97 -11.29 -9.50 -6.07
C ASP A 97 -10.66 -10.88 -5.83
N PRO A 98 -10.35 -11.24 -4.55
CA PRO A 98 -9.63 -12.47 -4.23
C PRO A 98 -10.41 -13.75 -4.57
N VAL A 99 -11.73 -13.67 -4.71
CA VAL A 99 -12.58 -14.83 -5.08
C VAL A 99 -12.89 -14.91 -6.56
N SER A 100 -12.44 -13.93 -7.37
CA SER A 100 -12.61 -13.98 -8.82
C SER A 100 -11.80 -15.14 -9.44
N GLU A 101 -12.32 -15.75 -10.50
CA GLU A 101 -11.64 -16.85 -11.19
C GLU A 101 -10.22 -16.48 -11.65
N PRO A 102 -9.95 -15.29 -12.24
CA PRO A 102 -8.59 -14.91 -12.62
C PRO A 102 -7.63 -14.82 -11.43
N ALA A 103 -8.08 -14.30 -10.28
CA ALA A 103 -7.27 -14.21 -9.06
C ALA A 103 -6.96 -15.61 -8.51
N GLN A 104 -7.97 -16.46 -8.38
CA GLN A 104 -7.81 -17.81 -7.88
C GLN A 104 -6.87 -18.65 -8.78
N HIS A 105 -7.00 -18.52 -10.10
CA HIS A 105 -6.10 -19.19 -11.04
C HIS A 105 -4.65 -18.72 -10.88
N ALA A 106 -4.42 -17.42 -10.84
CA ALA A 106 -3.08 -16.86 -10.72
C ALA A 106 -2.41 -17.26 -9.39
N VAL A 107 -3.16 -17.18 -8.29
CA VAL A 107 -2.66 -17.50 -6.94
C VAL A 107 -2.41 -19.00 -6.78
N ALA A 108 -3.25 -19.87 -7.35
CA ALA A 108 -3.03 -21.31 -7.33
C ALA A 108 -1.70 -21.68 -8.02
N ARG A 109 -1.37 -21.05 -9.15
CA ARG A 109 -0.09 -21.25 -9.82
C ARG A 109 1.09 -20.82 -8.94
N VAL A 110 0.98 -19.69 -8.24
CA VAL A 110 2.02 -19.25 -7.28
C VAL A 110 2.17 -20.27 -6.16
N ARG A 111 1.08 -20.69 -5.53
CA ARG A 111 1.10 -21.67 -4.43
C ARG A 111 1.78 -22.98 -4.83
N ASP A 112 1.46 -23.48 -6.03
CA ASP A 112 1.84 -24.81 -6.45
C ASP A 112 3.21 -24.89 -7.13
N GLN A 113 3.70 -23.77 -7.71
CA GLN A 113 4.88 -23.79 -8.58
C GLN A 113 6.03 -22.89 -8.08
N VAL A 114 5.73 -21.79 -7.36
CA VAL A 114 6.77 -20.82 -6.98
C VAL A 114 7.43 -21.21 -5.66
N THR A 115 8.76 -21.18 -5.66
CA THR A 115 9.60 -21.36 -4.47
C THR A 115 10.52 -20.15 -4.28
N TRP A 116 11.19 -20.08 -3.12
CA TRP A 116 12.15 -19.01 -2.81
C TRP A 116 13.53 -19.21 -3.46
N ARG A 117 13.69 -20.23 -4.28
CA ARG A 117 14.95 -20.52 -4.97
C ARG A 117 15.46 -19.29 -5.73
N GLY A 118 16.72 -18.91 -5.44
CA GLY A 118 17.35 -17.75 -6.04
C GLY A 118 16.77 -16.39 -5.62
N SER A 119 15.90 -16.35 -4.59
CA SER A 119 15.24 -15.14 -4.14
C SER A 119 15.50 -14.79 -2.68
N GLY A 120 16.10 -15.69 -1.93
CA GLY A 120 16.37 -15.55 -0.50
C GLY A 120 17.61 -16.32 -0.08
N PRO A 121 17.86 -16.41 1.24
CA PRO A 121 18.94 -17.23 1.77
C PRO A 121 18.79 -18.70 1.37
N GLU A 122 19.92 -19.41 1.29
CA GLU A 122 20.02 -20.81 0.88
C GLU A 122 19.09 -21.74 1.69
N GLU A 123 18.91 -21.45 2.98
CA GLU A 123 18.02 -22.18 3.90
C GLU A 123 16.54 -22.09 3.53
N SER A 124 16.10 -21.03 2.80
CA SER A 124 14.70 -20.85 2.36
C SER A 124 14.46 -21.31 0.92
N GLU A 125 15.46 -21.71 0.15
CA GLU A 125 15.31 -22.01 -1.28
C GLU A 125 14.25 -23.05 -1.61
N GLN A 126 14.02 -24.02 -0.71
CA GLN A 126 13.05 -25.10 -0.89
C GLN A 126 11.64 -24.72 -0.42
N ASN A 127 11.48 -23.61 0.31
CA ASN A 127 10.17 -23.18 0.78
C ASN A 127 9.26 -22.84 -0.40
N ARG A 128 7.98 -23.21 -0.29
CA ARG A 128 6.94 -22.69 -1.17
C ARG A 128 6.73 -21.22 -0.90
N PHE A 129 6.21 -20.48 -1.88
CA PHE A 129 6.07 -19.04 -1.79
C PHE A 129 5.40 -18.58 -0.48
N PHE A 130 4.25 -19.18 -0.11
CA PHE A 130 3.50 -18.82 1.10
C PHE A 130 4.07 -19.37 2.41
N GLU A 131 5.15 -20.17 2.37
CA GLU A 131 5.92 -20.55 3.56
C GLU A 131 6.92 -19.47 3.97
N GLY A 132 7.24 -18.53 3.06
CA GLY A 132 8.09 -17.39 3.32
C GLY A 132 9.59 -17.72 3.35
N GLU A 133 10.35 -16.74 3.83
CA GLU A 133 11.82 -16.79 3.96
C GLU A 133 12.26 -16.38 5.39
N VAL A 134 13.36 -15.69 5.59
CA VAL A 134 13.89 -15.38 6.94
C VAL A 134 13.52 -13.99 7.45
N GLU A 135 13.41 -12.96 6.58
CA GLU A 135 13.24 -11.57 7.00
C GLU A 135 11.79 -11.24 7.40
N PRO A 136 11.55 -10.66 8.60
CA PRO A 136 10.19 -10.34 9.05
C PRO A 136 9.43 -9.38 8.12
N CYS A 137 10.11 -8.44 7.43
CA CYS A 137 9.42 -7.53 6.51
C CYS A 137 8.95 -8.24 5.23
N ILE A 138 9.70 -9.20 4.72
CA ILE A 138 9.33 -10.02 3.57
C ILE A 138 8.23 -11.00 3.96
N ASN A 139 8.40 -11.73 5.07
CA ASN A 139 7.38 -12.64 5.60
C ASN A 139 6.06 -11.94 5.90
N ALA A 140 6.10 -10.71 6.39
CA ALA A 140 4.90 -9.89 6.58
C ALA A 140 4.17 -9.60 5.27
N GLN A 141 4.90 -9.25 4.22
CA GLN A 141 4.30 -8.98 2.90
C GLN A 141 3.71 -10.26 2.28
N VAL A 142 4.41 -11.39 2.42
CA VAL A 142 3.88 -12.70 2.01
C VAL A 142 2.63 -13.08 2.80
N ALA A 143 2.64 -12.89 4.12
CA ALA A 143 1.47 -13.16 4.97
C ALA A 143 0.28 -12.25 4.61
N MET A 144 0.52 -10.98 4.31
CA MET A 144 -0.50 -10.03 3.89
C MET A 144 -1.18 -10.47 2.58
N VAL A 145 -0.40 -10.75 1.53
CA VAL A 145 -0.97 -11.17 0.25
C VAL A 145 -1.60 -12.56 0.35
N GLY A 146 -1.00 -13.47 1.14
CA GLY A 146 -1.55 -14.79 1.37
C GLY A 146 -2.90 -14.74 2.09
N ALA A 147 -3.04 -13.96 3.15
CA ALA A 147 -4.30 -13.76 3.86
C ALA A 147 -5.36 -13.16 2.94
N TYR A 148 -5.02 -12.12 2.18
CA TYR A 148 -5.93 -11.48 1.23
C TYR A 148 -6.46 -12.45 0.17
N PHE A 149 -5.60 -13.33 -0.37
CA PHE A 149 -5.97 -14.30 -1.39
C PHE A 149 -6.37 -15.68 -0.82
N GLY A 150 -6.69 -15.77 0.47
CA GLY A 150 -7.25 -16.96 1.11
C GLY A 150 -6.27 -18.14 1.26
N GLN A 151 -4.97 -17.87 1.34
CA GLN A 151 -3.96 -18.88 1.60
C GLN A 151 -3.73 -19.06 3.12
N ASP A 152 -3.31 -20.26 3.53
CA ASP A 152 -2.91 -20.48 4.92
C ASP A 152 -1.55 -19.84 5.20
N VAL A 153 -1.59 -18.76 5.98
CA VAL A 153 -0.41 -18.01 6.43
C VAL A 153 -0.27 -18.00 7.95
N ALA A 154 -1.04 -18.85 8.65
CA ALA A 154 -0.98 -18.92 10.11
C ALA A 154 0.44 -19.22 10.65
N PRO A 155 1.26 -20.07 10.02
CA PRO A 155 2.65 -20.27 10.44
C PRO A 155 3.49 -18.99 10.37
N LEU A 156 3.36 -18.18 9.30
CA LEU A 156 4.06 -16.89 9.17
C LEU A 156 3.58 -15.88 10.22
N ILE A 157 2.28 -15.81 10.46
CA ILE A 157 1.73 -14.95 11.53
C ILE A 157 2.30 -15.34 12.89
N ASN A 158 2.34 -16.64 13.23
CA ASN A 158 2.91 -17.10 14.49
C ASN A 158 4.40 -16.74 14.63
N ARG A 159 5.16 -16.86 13.55
CA ARG A 159 6.56 -16.46 13.50
C ARG A 159 6.72 -14.97 13.78
N LEU A 160 5.96 -14.12 13.07
CA LEU A 160 5.99 -12.66 13.26
C LEU A 160 5.61 -12.24 14.69
N LEU A 161 4.68 -12.95 15.34
CA LEU A 161 4.34 -12.70 16.75
C LEU A 161 5.53 -13.00 17.68
N GLY A 162 6.29 -14.06 17.40
CA GLY A 162 7.49 -14.43 18.16
C GLY A 162 8.67 -13.48 17.96
N GLU A 163 8.71 -12.75 16.85
CA GLU A 163 9.78 -11.81 16.47
C GLU A 163 9.52 -10.36 16.94
N GLN A 164 8.39 -10.10 17.65
CA GLN A 164 8.09 -8.76 18.15
C GLN A 164 9.07 -8.32 19.23
N LEU A 165 9.69 -7.17 19.05
CA LEU A 165 10.67 -6.59 19.97
C LEU A 165 10.00 -5.93 21.19
N ALA A 166 10.80 -5.74 22.26
CA ALA A 166 10.33 -5.19 23.53
C ALA A 166 9.75 -3.77 23.42
N ASP A 167 10.16 -2.98 22.42
CA ASP A 167 9.64 -1.64 22.17
C ASP A 167 8.34 -1.64 21.33
N GLY A 168 7.81 -2.82 21.03
CA GLY A 168 6.50 -3.05 20.44
C GLY A 168 6.47 -3.22 18.92
N GLY A 169 7.56 -2.98 18.21
CA GLY A 169 7.64 -3.16 16.76
C GLY A 169 8.52 -4.34 16.33
N TRP A 170 9.04 -4.29 15.10
CA TRP A 170 9.86 -5.34 14.46
C TRP A 170 11.04 -4.74 13.73
N ASN A 171 12.08 -5.56 13.49
CA ASN A 171 13.26 -5.16 12.74
C ASN A 171 13.91 -6.37 12.04
N CYS A 172 14.17 -6.28 10.74
CA CYS A 172 14.91 -7.29 9.99
C CYS A 172 16.35 -7.49 10.51
N ASP A 173 16.97 -6.49 11.13
CA ASP A 173 18.29 -6.61 11.74
C ASP A 173 18.26 -7.23 13.17
N ALA A 174 17.12 -7.71 13.66
CA ALA A 174 17.01 -8.32 15.00
C ALA A 174 17.90 -9.58 15.12
N GLU A 175 17.98 -10.41 14.10
CA GLU A 175 18.87 -11.58 14.04
C GLU A 175 20.36 -11.17 14.11
N ARG A 176 20.69 -9.96 13.68
CA ARG A 176 22.04 -9.37 13.78
C ARG A 176 22.28 -8.60 15.08
N GLY A 177 21.38 -8.79 16.07
CA GLY A 177 21.50 -8.20 17.41
C GLY A 177 20.85 -6.83 17.59
N SER A 178 20.04 -6.33 16.63
CA SER A 178 19.28 -5.10 16.86
C SER A 178 18.17 -5.34 17.89
N THR A 179 18.14 -4.50 18.92
CA THR A 179 17.09 -4.51 19.96
C THR A 179 16.04 -3.39 19.75
N ARG A 180 16.15 -2.65 18.66
CA ARG A 180 15.27 -1.52 18.32
C ARG A 180 14.47 -1.82 17.07
N SER A 181 13.19 -1.54 17.13
CA SER A 181 12.31 -1.70 15.97
C SER A 181 12.61 -0.69 14.86
N SER A 182 12.28 -1.10 13.64
CA SER A 182 12.32 -0.29 12.41
C SER A 182 10.91 0.11 12.02
N PHE A 183 10.69 1.35 11.58
CA PHE A 183 9.41 1.77 11.02
C PHE A 183 9.05 0.97 9.76
N HIS A 184 10.03 0.68 8.91
CA HIS A 184 9.83 -0.09 7.68
C HIS A 184 9.31 -1.51 7.96
N THR A 185 10.00 -2.24 8.83
CA THR A 185 9.59 -3.60 9.19
C THR A 185 8.27 -3.58 9.97
N THR A 186 8.13 -2.65 10.91
CA THR A 186 6.94 -2.55 11.75
C THR A 186 5.69 -2.31 10.94
N ILE A 187 5.69 -1.38 9.96
CA ILE A 187 4.51 -1.12 9.16
C ILE A 187 4.13 -2.33 8.29
N CYS A 188 5.10 -3.05 7.71
CA CYS A 188 4.83 -4.26 6.94
C CYS A 188 4.13 -5.32 7.81
N VAL A 189 4.61 -5.54 9.05
CA VAL A 189 3.99 -6.51 9.96
C VAL A 189 2.61 -6.05 10.42
N LEU A 190 2.44 -4.77 10.72
CA LEU A 190 1.14 -4.23 11.13
C LEU A 190 0.06 -4.39 10.06
N GLU A 191 0.40 -4.13 8.79
CA GLU A 191 -0.52 -4.33 7.67
C GLU A 191 -0.84 -5.83 7.48
N ALA A 192 0.14 -6.71 7.64
CA ALA A 192 -0.07 -8.16 7.56
C ALA A 192 -0.99 -8.69 8.68
N LEU A 193 -0.76 -8.25 9.92
CA LEU A 193 -1.61 -8.64 11.04
C LEU A 193 -3.04 -8.11 10.89
N LEU A 194 -3.21 -6.89 10.37
CA LEU A 194 -4.52 -6.32 10.09
C LEU A 194 -5.24 -7.09 8.98
N GLU A 195 -4.55 -7.39 7.88
CA GLU A 195 -5.11 -8.17 6.77
C GLU A 195 -5.55 -9.56 7.23
N PHE A 196 -4.72 -10.22 8.05
CA PHE A 196 -5.05 -11.52 8.62
C PHE A 196 -6.33 -11.45 9.48
N GLU A 197 -6.46 -10.44 10.36
CA GLU A 197 -7.67 -10.27 11.17
C GLU A 197 -8.92 -9.98 10.32
N GLN A 198 -8.77 -9.25 9.22
CA GLN A 198 -9.88 -8.92 8.31
C GLN A 198 -10.31 -10.13 7.46
N SER A 199 -9.37 -10.98 7.06
CA SER A 199 -9.64 -12.11 6.17
C SER A 199 -10.02 -13.40 6.91
N VAL A 200 -9.43 -13.66 8.08
CA VAL A 200 -9.58 -14.93 8.82
C VAL A 200 -10.40 -14.74 10.10
N GLY A 201 -10.40 -13.54 10.65
CA GLY A 201 -11.08 -13.20 11.90
C GLY A 201 -10.11 -12.81 13.03
N ALA A 202 -10.64 -12.12 14.02
CA ALA A 202 -9.86 -11.60 15.15
C ALA A 202 -9.28 -12.74 16.00
N ARG A 203 -7.98 -12.61 16.33
CA ARG A 203 -7.24 -13.50 17.21
C ARG A 203 -6.55 -12.67 18.30
N GLY A 204 -6.77 -13.01 19.58
CA GLY A 204 -6.42 -12.16 20.72
C GLY A 204 -4.92 -11.80 20.80
N ASP A 205 -4.03 -12.74 20.47
CA ASP A 205 -2.58 -12.52 20.45
C ASP A 205 -2.15 -11.63 19.26
N VAL A 206 -2.76 -11.81 18.08
CA VAL A 206 -2.58 -10.95 16.91
C VAL A 206 -3.01 -9.51 17.22
N THR A 207 -4.22 -9.34 17.77
CA THR A 207 -4.76 -8.04 18.18
C THR A 207 -3.84 -7.37 19.22
N ALA A 208 -3.34 -8.11 20.21
CA ALA A 208 -2.42 -7.58 21.22
C ALA A 208 -1.09 -7.14 20.62
N ALA A 209 -0.51 -7.93 19.72
CA ALA A 209 0.74 -7.58 19.04
C ALA A 209 0.55 -6.35 18.14
N ARG A 210 -0.54 -6.29 17.37
CA ARG A 210 -0.88 -5.16 16.52
C ARG A 210 -1.07 -3.87 17.33
N ARG A 211 -1.71 -3.95 18.51
CA ARG A 211 -1.84 -2.79 19.42
C ARG A 211 -0.48 -2.26 19.88
N ARG A 212 0.44 -3.14 20.28
CA ARG A 212 1.79 -2.73 20.69
C ARG A 212 2.57 -2.08 19.54
N GLY A 213 2.46 -2.63 18.31
CA GLY A 213 3.09 -2.05 17.14
C GLY A 213 2.46 -0.73 16.70
N THR A 214 1.15 -0.57 16.84
CA THR A 214 0.45 0.71 16.63
C THR A 214 0.96 1.76 17.63
N GLU A 215 1.08 1.40 18.91
CA GLU A 215 1.63 2.29 19.93
C GLU A 215 3.10 2.66 19.64
N TYR A 216 3.90 1.75 19.07
CA TYR A 216 5.25 2.08 18.61
C TYR A 216 5.26 3.23 17.61
N LEU A 217 4.33 3.25 16.64
CA LEU A 217 4.20 4.34 15.65
C LEU A 217 3.71 5.64 16.30
N LEU A 218 2.65 5.57 17.12
CA LEU A 218 2.04 6.74 17.77
C LEU A 218 3.00 7.41 18.77
N ALA A 219 3.72 6.62 19.60
CA ALA A 219 4.71 7.14 20.55
C ALA A 219 5.90 7.85 19.88
N ARG A 220 5.98 7.78 18.54
CA ARG A 220 6.98 8.44 17.70
C ARG A 220 6.37 9.49 16.77
N CYS A 221 5.12 9.90 17.02
CA CYS A 221 4.36 10.81 16.17
C CYS A 221 4.53 10.47 14.68
N LEU A 222 4.54 9.19 14.34
CA LEU A 222 4.71 8.59 13.01
C LEU A 222 6.04 8.91 12.28
N MET A 223 6.86 9.83 12.77
CA MET A 223 8.08 10.25 12.06
C MET A 223 9.21 10.74 12.96
N ARG A 224 9.07 10.63 14.28
CA ARG A 224 10.04 11.19 15.21
C ARG A 224 10.79 10.13 15.99
N ARG A 225 12.01 10.46 16.40
CA ARG A 225 12.79 9.67 17.36
C ARG A 225 12.19 9.87 18.75
N ARG A 226 11.85 8.79 19.43
CA ARG A 226 11.30 8.87 20.79
C ARG A 226 12.27 9.51 21.79
N SER A 227 13.59 9.32 21.62
CA SER A 227 14.60 9.80 22.57
C SER A 227 14.93 11.28 22.43
N THR A 228 14.87 11.85 21.23
CA THR A 228 15.31 13.23 20.95
C THR A 228 14.19 14.11 20.42
N GLY A 229 13.05 13.54 19.99
CA GLY A 229 12.00 14.27 19.30
C GLY A 229 12.35 14.71 17.88
N GLU A 230 13.56 14.44 17.39
CA GLU A 230 14.00 14.79 16.05
C GLU A 230 13.30 13.94 14.98
N LEU A 231 13.15 14.49 13.77
CA LEU A 231 12.69 13.74 12.61
C LEU A 231 13.63 12.56 12.33
N VAL A 232 13.04 11.42 12.02
CA VAL A 232 13.80 10.28 11.51
C VAL A 232 14.05 10.52 10.02
N VAL A 233 15.30 10.45 9.64
CA VAL A 233 15.74 10.56 8.24
C VAL A 233 16.47 9.28 7.83
N ASP A 234 16.20 8.80 6.64
CA ASP A 234 16.92 7.67 6.07
C ASP A 234 18.29 8.14 5.57
N ARG A 235 19.33 7.89 6.38
CA ARG A 235 20.71 8.27 6.04
C ARG A 235 21.24 7.52 4.81
N LYS A 236 20.76 6.31 4.54
CA LYS A 236 21.16 5.52 3.37
C LYS A 236 20.58 6.10 2.07
N ARG A 237 19.59 6.96 2.15
CA ARG A 237 18.90 7.62 1.04
C ARG A 237 19.08 9.13 1.05
N ASN A 238 20.31 9.61 1.20
CA ASN A 238 20.67 11.03 1.18
C ASN A 238 19.85 11.92 2.14
N GLY A 239 19.48 11.39 3.29
CA GLY A 239 18.70 12.12 4.28
C GLY A 239 17.23 12.31 3.92
N THR A 240 16.69 11.50 3.02
CA THR A 240 15.25 11.50 2.70
C THR A 240 14.46 11.23 3.97
N ASP A 241 13.55 12.12 4.30
CA ASP A 241 12.61 11.92 5.39
C ASP A 241 11.29 11.33 4.90
N TRP A 242 10.49 10.81 5.83
CA TRP A 242 9.26 10.10 5.52
C TRP A 242 8.06 10.99 5.18
N ARG A 243 8.27 12.28 5.01
CA ARG A 243 7.28 13.24 4.50
C ARG A 243 7.19 13.20 2.97
N ARG A 244 8.13 12.54 2.29
CA ARG A 244 8.05 12.31 0.85
C ARG A 244 7.12 11.13 0.57
N LEU A 245 5.91 11.44 0.11
CA LEU A 245 4.83 10.47 -0.10
C LEU A 245 5.11 9.61 -1.35
N ALA A 246 4.93 8.30 -1.22
CA ALA A 246 5.21 7.34 -2.28
C ALA A 246 4.02 6.42 -2.57
N PHE A 247 3.94 5.94 -3.81
CA PHE A 247 3.13 4.80 -4.20
C PHE A 247 3.72 4.14 -5.46
N PRO A 248 3.84 2.79 -5.51
CA PRO A 248 3.74 1.87 -4.38
C PRO A 248 4.84 2.11 -3.34
N THR A 249 4.54 1.79 -2.08
CA THR A 249 5.51 1.96 -0.98
C THR A 249 6.43 0.75 -0.81
N TRP A 250 6.02 -0.41 -1.32
CA TRP A 250 6.69 -1.70 -1.14
C TRP A 250 6.97 -1.99 0.34
N TRP A 251 8.22 -2.22 0.73
CA TRP A 251 8.60 -2.38 2.13
C TRP A 251 8.89 -1.03 2.83
N HIS A 252 8.89 0.10 2.11
CA HIS A 252 9.25 1.39 2.66
C HIS A 252 8.12 2.05 3.43
N TYR A 253 8.48 2.76 4.47
CA TYR A 253 7.59 3.58 5.28
C TYR A 253 7.59 5.02 4.77
N ASP A 254 6.42 5.65 4.76
CA ASP A 254 6.20 7.09 4.79
C ASP A 254 5.01 7.42 5.71
N ILE A 255 4.82 8.71 6.03
CA ILE A 255 3.76 9.15 6.96
C ILE A 255 2.37 8.86 6.42
N LEU A 256 2.15 8.93 5.10
CA LEU A 256 0.85 8.63 4.50
C LEU A 256 0.51 7.15 4.62
N ARG A 257 1.49 6.26 4.47
CA ARG A 257 1.32 4.82 4.72
C ARG A 257 0.94 4.55 6.17
N GLY A 258 1.65 5.20 7.13
CA GLY A 258 1.34 5.08 8.55
C GLY A 258 -0.07 5.55 8.90
N LEU A 259 -0.47 6.71 8.42
CA LEU A 259 -1.82 7.26 8.63
C LEU A 259 -2.90 6.41 7.97
N ASP A 260 -2.65 5.91 6.76
CA ASP A 260 -3.61 5.06 6.04
C ASP A 260 -3.80 3.70 6.73
N TYR A 261 -2.72 3.12 7.29
CA TYR A 261 -2.84 1.96 8.18
C TYR A 261 -3.69 2.27 9.42
N LEU A 262 -3.43 3.39 10.12
CA LEU A 262 -4.21 3.76 11.32
C LEU A 262 -5.70 3.92 11.00
N ARG A 263 -6.03 4.54 9.86
CA ARG A 263 -7.38 4.63 9.34
C ARG A 263 -8.00 3.25 9.08
N ALA A 264 -7.28 2.39 8.35
CA ALA A 264 -7.76 1.04 8.00
C ALA A 264 -7.94 0.16 9.25
N ALA A 265 -7.11 0.36 10.27
CA ALA A 265 -7.19 -0.32 11.56
C ALA A 265 -8.27 0.23 12.48
N GLY A 266 -9.04 1.26 12.06
CA GLY A 266 -10.11 1.86 12.86
C GLY A 266 -9.61 2.60 14.10
N ILE A 267 -8.38 3.12 14.09
CA ILE A 267 -7.82 3.87 15.21
C ILE A 267 -8.51 5.24 15.26
N ALA A 268 -9.03 5.59 16.43
CA ALA A 268 -9.63 6.90 16.67
C ALA A 268 -8.61 8.04 16.49
N PRO A 269 -9.06 9.27 16.15
CA PRO A 269 -8.18 10.43 16.11
C PRO A 269 -7.37 10.57 17.41
N ASP A 270 -6.06 10.83 17.27
CA ASP A 270 -5.11 10.93 18.38
C ASP A 270 -4.19 12.14 18.10
N GLU A 271 -3.93 12.96 19.13
CA GLU A 271 -3.09 14.16 19.02
C GLU A 271 -1.70 13.88 18.44
N ARG A 272 -1.18 12.68 18.65
CA ARG A 272 0.12 12.22 18.12
C ARG A 272 0.14 12.03 16.61
N MET A 273 -1.00 12.08 15.93
CA MET A 273 -1.12 12.04 14.46
C MET A 273 -1.12 13.45 13.83
N GLU A 274 -1.37 14.51 14.62
CA GLU A 274 -1.66 15.85 14.09
C GLU A 274 -0.54 16.38 13.20
N GLU A 275 0.71 16.26 13.65
CA GLU A 275 1.85 16.74 12.86
C GLU A 275 1.96 16.02 11.50
N ALA A 276 1.71 14.72 11.46
CA ALA A 276 1.73 13.95 10.21
C ALA A 276 0.55 14.31 9.30
N LEU A 277 -0.64 14.53 9.86
CA LEU A 277 -1.82 14.98 9.12
C LEU A 277 -1.59 16.38 8.53
N ASP A 278 -1.00 17.30 9.30
CA ASP A 278 -0.66 18.65 8.83
C ASP A 278 0.38 18.60 7.70
N CYS A 279 1.41 17.74 7.83
CA CYS A 279 2.39 17.53 6.77
C CYS A 279 1.75 16.98 5.48
N VAL A 280 0.79 16.06 5.56
CA VAL A 280 0.06 15.56 4.39
C VAL A 280 -0.83 16.64 3.81
N SER A 281 -1.59 17.36 4.64
CA SER A 281 -2.49 18.43 4.21
C SER A 281 -1.75 19.58 3.51
N ALA A 282 -0.59 20.00 4.04
CA ALA A 282 0.23 21.07 3.49
C ALA A 282 0.83 20.74 2.09
N GLN A 283 0.89 19.48 1.70
CA GLN A 283 1.37 19.06 0.38
C GLN A 283 0.29 19.07 -0.70
N ARG A 284 -0.95 19.47 -0.37
CA ARG A 284 -2.03 19.59 -1.33
C ARG A 284 -1.78 20.76 -2.29
N GLY A 285 -1.73 20.45 -3.58
CA GLY A 285 -1.62 21.46 -4.64
C GLY A 285 -2.87 22.36 -4.73
N ALA A 286 -2.74 23.51 -5.39
CA ALA A 286 -3.84 24.45 -5.60
C ALA A 286 -5.01 23.83 -6.41
N ASP A 287 -4.71 22.82 -7.21
CA ASP A 287 -5.68 22.03 -7.98
C ASP A 287 -6.33 20.90 -7.17
N GLY A 288 -6.00 20.79 -5.88
CA GLY A 288 -6.52 19.78 -4.96
C GLY A 288 -5.81 18.42 -5.04
N ARG A 289 -4.76 18.29 -5.83
CA ARG A 289 -4.00 17.04 -6.05
C ARG A 289 -2.74 17.00 -5.20
N TRP A 290 -2.23 15.78 -4.97
CA TRP A 290 -0.90 15.53 -4.40
C TRP A 290 0.02 14.97 -5.47
N THR A 291 1.28 15.38 -5.43
CA THR A 291 2.33 14.86 -6.31
C THR A 291 2.92 13.55 -5.75
N LEU A 292 3.50 12.73 -6.63
CA LEU A 292 4.38 11.65 -6.22
C LEU A 292 5.67 12.26 -5.66
N GLY A 293 5.85 12.21 -4.35
CA GLY A 293 7.00 12.81 -3.68
C GLY A 293 8.28 11.98 -3.82
N LEU A 294 8.14 10.66 -3.93
CA LEU A 294 9.26 9.72 -4.07
C LEU A 294 8.85 8.53 -4.93
N ARG A 295 9.64 8.23 -5.94
CA ARG A 295 9.59 6.97 -6.68
C ARG A 295 10.71 6.06 -6.19
N HIS A 296 10.34 4.89 -5.66
CA HIS A 296 11.34 3.88 -5.32
C HIS A 296 11.97 3.31 -6.59
N ALA A 297 13.29 3.16 -6.59
CA ALA A 297 14.03 2.63 -7.74
C ALA A 297 13.67 1.16 -7.97
N GLY A 298 13.34 0.81 -9.20
CA GLY A 298 12.95 -0.53 -9.64
C GLY A 298 12.09 -0.47 -10.89
N THR A 299 11.83 -1.61 -11.49
CA THR A 299 11.03 -1.75 -12.71
C THR A 299 9.70 -2.40 -12.37
N MET A 300 8.61 -1.68 -12.59
CA MET A 300 7.25 -2.24 -12.49
C MET A 300 6.78 -2.72 -13.86
N LEU A 301 5.89 -3.71 -13.88
CA LEU A 301 5.28 -4.24 -15.10
C LEU A 301 4.19 -3.32 -15.67
N VAL A 302 3.74 -2.33 -14.90
CA VAL A 302 2.74 -1.33 -15.29
C VAL A 302 3.19 0.07 -14.89
N THR A 303 2.72 1.08 -15.62
CA THR A 303 2.97 2.49 -15.29
C THR A 303 1.75 3.06 -14.58
N LEU A 304 1.90 3.43 -13.31
CA LEU A 304 0.79 3.89 -12.46
C LEU A 304 0.58 5.41 -12.50
N ASP A 305 1.64 6.18 -12.80
CA ASP A 305 1.64 7.64 -12.84
C ASP A 305 2.79 8.18 -13.72
N ASP A 306 2.84 9.51 -13.86
CA ASP A 306 3.80 10.21 -14.73
C ASP A 306 5.19 10.41 -14.08
N GLY A 307 5.40 9.89 -12.87
CA GLY A 307 6.67 9.90 -12.17
C GLY A 307 6.80 10.93 -11.06
N GLU A 308 8.00 10.98 -10.46
CA GLU A 308 8.29 11.83 -9.30
C GLU A 308 8.10 13.32 -9.62
N GLY A 309 7.38 14.03 -8.75
CA GLY A 309 7.01 15.43 -8.93
C GLY A 309 5.71 15.68 -9.70
N ALA A 310 5.21 14.68 -10.44
CA ALA A 310 3.93 14.78 -11.15
C ALA A 310 2.74 14.49 -10.21
N PRO A 311 1.51 14.99 -10.53
CA PRO A 311 0.31 14.62 -9.80
C PRO A 311 0.08 13.11 -9.82
N SER A 312 -0.06 12.49 -8.64
CA SER A 312 -0.31 11.05 -8.50
C SER A 312 -1.74 10.79 -8.06
N ARG A 313 -2.47 9.97 -8.83
CA ARG A 313 -3.83 9.56 -8.47
C ARG A 313 -3.83 8.73 -7.20
N TRP A 314 -2.85 7.86 -7.01
CA TRP A 314 -2.73 7.02 -5.83
C TRP A 314 -2.44 7.81 -4.57
N VAL A 315 -1.45 8.72 -4.61
CA VAL A 315 -1.14 9.57 -3.46
C VAL A 315 -2.32 10.49 -3.14
N THR A 316 -2.97 11.06 -4.16
CA THR A 316 -4.15 11.91 -3.99
C THR A 316 -5.32 11.15 -3.34
N LEU A 317 -5.67 9.96 -3.84
CA LEU A 317 -6.72 9.13 -3.27
C LEU A 317 -6.43 8.79 -1.79
N ARG A 318 -5.22 8.32 -1.50
CA ARG A 318 -4.82 7.94 -0.14
C ARG A 318 -4.81 9.14 0.82
N ALA A 319 -4.28 10.30 0.38
CA ALA A 319 -4.31 11.52 1.18
C ALA A 319 -5.74 11.99 1.47
N MET A 320 -6.61 12.01 0.45
CA MET A 320 -8.01 12.42 0.63
C MET A 320 -8.77 11.51 1.60
N ARG A 321 -8.63 10.18 1.49
CA ARG A 321 -9.33 9.26 2.39
C ARG A 321 -8.82 9.33 3.83
N VAL A 322 -7.51 9.54 4.03
CA VAL A 322 -6.90 9.74 5.34
C VAL A 322 -7.41 11.03 5.98
N LEU A 323 -7.33 12.15 5.25
CA LEU A 323 -7.78 13.45 5.74
C LEU A 323 -9.30 13.45 6.02
N ARG A 324 -10.11 12.76 5.19
CA ARG A 324 -11.54 12.58 5.45
C ARG A 324 -11.80 11.83 6.75
N ALA A 325 -11.10 10.72 6.98
CA ALA A 325 -11.31 9.88 8.15
C ALA A 325 -10.93 10.58 9.47
N PHE A 326 -9.87 11.40 9.47
CA PHE A 326 -9.39 12.10 10.66
C PHE A 326 -9.82 13.57 10.74
N ALA A 327 -10.64 14.06 9.79
CA ALA A 327 -11.21 15.43 9.84
C ALA A 327 -12.36 15.57 10.84
N VAL A 328 -12.97 14.46 11.27
CA VAL A 328 -14.10 14.44 12.22
C VAL A 328 -13.55 14.69 13.62
N GLY A 329 -13.44 15.97 14.00
CA GLY A 329 -12.92 16.41 15.31
C GLY A 329 -12.07 17.69 15.26
N ARG A 330 -11.88 18.29 14.09
CA ARG A 330 -11.22 19.60 13.91
C ARG A 330 -12.21 20.73 13.68
#